data_240b5f1ca58c4dba7766b31138acb4e1
#
_entry.id   240b5f1ca58c4dba7766b31138acb4e1
#
_cell.length_a   1.000
_cell.length_b   1.000
_cell.length_c   1.000
_cell.angle_alpha   90.00
_cell.angle_beta   90.00
_cell.angle_gamma   90.00
#
_symmetry.space_group_name_H-M   'P 1'
#
loop_
_entity.id
_entity.type
_entity.pdbx_description
1 polymer ?
#
loop_
_entity_poly.entity_id
_entity_poly.type
_entity_poly.pdbx_seq_one_letter_code
_entity_poly.pdbx_strand_id
1 'polypeptide(L)'
;AKHDSRAWEGFLGLLRKYRPLRPINGVMISMGISELMNQTKTERNLHARAIKQRLQELQNQLGMTFPEYVIFSKVDLIEGFREFFEELTEEECEQVWGVTFQLDLDKDTQVEAFNKEFHSLISKLTEMLNRRLINERDEVIRAKIFEFPRQLRVLQGVGDAFLKEIFTPNAYEELPIFRGVYLTSATQEGTPSSFLNDGKAGKSDYINQSKSFFFFFVLESVIFPEQNLASTNKHHDKQNKWFRIGCISLASISLVVFSVSWYFSFAWNSKLIASTNDAVSVYQELDTA
;
A
#
# COMPACT_ATOMS: atom_id res chain seq x y z
N ALA A 1 -13.33 1.88 -23.26
CA ALA A 1 -13.68 2.82 -22.18
C ALA A 1 -14.91 2.39 -21.35
N LYS A 2 -16.14 2.26 -21.93
CA LYS A 2 -17.34 1.88 -21.14
C LYS A 2 -17.33 0.40 -20.66
N HIS A 3 -16.72 -0.48 -21.42
CA HIS A 3 -16.62 -1.91 -21.04
C HIS A 3 -15.64 -2.10 -19.88
N ASP A 4 -14.51 -1.39 -19.90
CA ASP A 4 -13.50 -1.43 -18.86
C ASP A 4 -14.01 -0.87 -17.52
N SER A 5 -14.84 0.18 -17.56
CA SER A 5 -15.45 0.75 -16.36
C SER A 5 -16.38 -0.25 -15.65
N ARG A 6 -17.21 -0.99 -16.39
CA ARG A 6 -18.08 -2.03 -15.81
C ARG A 6 -17.32 -3.22 -15.25
N ALA A 7 -16.27 -3.65 -15.95
CA ALA A 7 -15.40 -4.73 -15.47
C ALA A 7 -14.69 -4.31 -14.16
N TRP A 8 -14.21 -3.09 -14.10
CA TRP A 8 -13.58 -2.50 -12.92
C TRP A 8 -14.55 -2.41 -11.73
N GLU A 9 -15.75 -1.87 -11.92
CA GLU A 9 -16.78 -1.81 -10.88
C GLU A 9 -17.19 -3.20 -10.40
N GLY A 10 -17.33 -4.17 -11.32
CA GLY A 10 -17.60 -5.55 -10.99
C GLY A 10 -16.49 -6.19 -10.14
N PHE A 11 -15.23 -5.94 -10.48
CA PHE A 11 -14.07 -6.39 -9.72
C PHE A 11 -14.07 -5.82 -8.29
N LEU A 12 -14.31 -4.53 -8.12
CA LEU A 12 -14.39 -3.91 -6.80
C LEU A 12 -15.58 -4.45 -5.98
N GLY A 13 -16.71 -4.72 -6.63
CA GLY A 13 -17.86 -5.39 -6.01
C GLY A 13 -17.53 -6.78 -5.49
N LEU A 14 -16.75 -7.57 -6.24
CA LEU A 14 -16.27 -8.89 -5.82
C LEU A 14 -15.31 -8.78 -4.62
N LEU A 15 -14.36 -7.85 -4.64
CA LEU A 15 -13.46 -7.63 -3.51
C LEU A 15 -14.22 -7.32 -2.22
N ARG A 16 -15.23 -6.43 -2.28
CA ARG A 16 -16.09 -6.11 -1.12
C ARG A 16 -16.87 -7.33 -0.64
N LYS A 17 -17.35 -8.16 -1.55
CA LYS A 17 -18.15 -9.35 -1.21
C LYS A 17 -17.32 -10.43 -0.52
N TYR A 18 -16.12 -10.71 -1.05
CA TYR A 18 -15.29 -11.81 -0.55
C TYR A 18 -14.28 -11.41 0.53
N ARG A 19 -13.92 -10.13 0.60
CA ARG A 19 -13.01 -9.56 1.61
C ARG A 19 -13.59 -8.30 2.26
N PRO A 20 -14.71 -8.40 3.00
CA PRO A 20 -15.47 -7.23 3.44
C PRO A 20 -14.73 -6.35 4.45
N LEU A 21 -13.83 -6.91 5.26
CA LEU A 21 -13.07 -6.17 6.28
C LEU A 21 -11.90 -5.37 5.67
N ARG A 22 -11.09 -6.03 4.86
CA ARG A 22 -9.94 -5.45 4.16
C ARG A 22 -9.92 -5.95 2.73
N PRO A 23 -10.61 -5.28 1.80
CA PRO A 23 -10.63 -5.67 0.39
C PRO A 23 -9.25 -5.71 -0.24
N ILE A 24 -8.40 -4.73 0.07
CA ILE A 24 -7.00 -4.62 -0.38
C ILE A 24 -6.09 -4.25 0.80
N ASN A 25 -4.81 -4.58 0.69
CA ASN A 25 -3.79 -4.28 1.69
C ASN A 25 -2.92 -3.08 1.31
N GLY A 26 -2.88 -2.72 0.04
CA GLY A 26 -2.13 -1.60 -0.51
C GLY A 26 -2.26 -1.54 -2.03
N VAL A 27 -1.73 -0.50 -2.64
CA VAL A 27 -1.71 -0.31 -4.09
C VAL A 27 -0.29 -0.02 -4.55
N MET A 28 0.15 -0.74 -5.58
CA MET A 28 1.38 -0.46 -6.29
C MET A 28 1.06 0.21 -7.63
N ILE A 29 1.63 1.38 -7.84
CA ILE A 29 1.54 2.14 -9.08
C ILE A 29 2.84 1.89 -9.84
N SER A 30 2.80 1.04 -10.87
CA SER A 30 3.98 0.76 -11.69
C SER A 30 3.97 1.63 -12.95
N MET A 31 5.07 2.34 -13.16
CA MET A 31 5.30 3.18 -14.32
C MET A 31 6.64 2.84 -14.96
N GLY A 32 6.64 2.49 -16.24
CA GLY A 32 7.86 2.24 -16.99
C GLY A 32 8.66 3.53 -17.20
N ILE A 33 9.96 3.52 -16.88
CA ILE A 33 10.80 4.72 -17.03
C ILE A 33 10.80 5.23 -18.46
N SER A 34 10.96 4.36 -19.44
CA SER A 34 10.96 4.77 -20.86
C SER A 34 9.62 5.40 -21.25
N GLU A 35 8.51 4.89 -20.73
CA GLU A 35 7.19 5.46 -20.99
C GLU A 35 7.07 6.85 -20.35
N LEU A 36 7.46 6.99 -19.07
CA LEU A 36 7.44 8.25 -18.36
C LEU A 36 8.28 9.33 -19.04
N MET A 37 9.47 8.97 -19.53
CA MET A 37 10.42 9.90 -20.12
C MET A 37 10.07 10.28 -21.56
N ASN A 38 9.49 9.39 -22.34
CA ASN A 38 9.14 9.63 -23.74
C ASN A 38 7.79 10.36 -23.90
N GLN A 39 6.93 10.39 -22.88
CA GLN A 39 5.68 11.13 -22.90
C GLN A 39 5.93 12.64 -22.85
N THR A 40 5.12 13.40 -23.58
CA THR A 40 5.05 14.85 -23.43
C THR A 40 4.54 15.23 -22.02
N LYS A 41 4.78 16.45 -21.59
CA LYS A 41 4.24 16.95 -20.31
C LYS A 41 2.72 16.80 -20.21
N THR A 42 2.00 17.05 -21.31
CA THR A 42 0.53 16.94 -21.36
C THR A 42 0.07 15.49 -21.18
N GLU A 43 0.70 14.56 -21.88
CA GLU A 43 0.41 13.13 -21.77
C GLU A 43 0.70 12.61 -20.37
N ARG A 44 1.85 12.96 -19.77
CA ARG A 44 2.18 12.62 -18.38
C ARG A 44 1.14 13.11 -17.39
N ASN A 45 0.70 14.36 -17.52
CA ASN A 45 -0.31 14.93 -16.64
C ASN A 45 -1.66 14.22 -16.81
N LEU A 46 -2.07 13.88 -18.03
CA LEU A 46 -3.29 13.10 -18.27
C LEU A 46 -3.18 11.70 -17.66
N HIS A 47 -2.03 11.05 -17.78
CA HIS A 47 -1.78 9.74 -17.18
C HIS A 47 -1.82 9.82 -15.64
N ALA A 48 -1.13 10.80 -15.05
CA ALA A 48 -1.13 11.03 -13.61
C ALA A 48 -2.56 11.28 -13.06
N ARG A 49 -3.36 12.07 -13.76
CA ARG A 49 -4.78 12.31 -13.39
C ARG A 49 -5.62 11.05 -13.50
N ALA A 50 -5.40 10.23 -14.52
CA ALA A 50 -6.10 8.96 -14.65
C ALA A 50 -5.76 8.01 -13.48
N ILE A 51 -4.49 7.94 -13.07
CA ILE A 51 -4.07 7.18 -11.89
C ILE A 51 -4.74 7.75 -10.63
N LYS A 52 -4.65 9.06 -10.40
CA LYS A 52 -5.30 9.72 -9.27
C LYS A 52 -6.79 9.40 -9.19
N GLN A 53 -7.51 9.48 -10.31
CA GLN A 53 -8.92 9.14 -10.39
C GLN A 53 -9.17 7.68 -9.98
N ARG A 54 -8.33 6.73 -10.42
CA ARG A 54 -8.46 5.31 -10.05
C ARG A 54 -8.20 5.07 -8.56
N LEU A 55 -7.25 5.76 -7.96
CA LEU A 55 -7.01 5.70 -6.52
C LEU A 55 -8.21 6.21 -5.73
N GLN A 56 -8.80 7.33 -6.16
CA GLN A 56 -10.01 7.88 -5.55
C GLN A 56 -11.21 6.96 -5.70
N GLU A 57 -11.42 6.35 -6.87
CA GLU A 57 -12.46 5.34 -7.08
C GLU A 57 -12.29 4.16 -6.12
N LEU A 58 -11.04 3.67 -5.92
CA LEU A 58 -10.72 2.61 -4.96
C LEU A 58 -11.08 3.03 -3.53
N GLN A 59 -10.63 4.19 -3.07
CA GLN A 59 -10.89 4.70 -1.73
C GLN A 59 -12.39 4.87 -1.48
N ASN A 60 -13.10 5.49 -2.42
CA ASN A 60 -14.53 5.76 -2.30
C ASN A 60 -15.37 4.48 -2.33
N GLN A 61 -15.09 3.58 -3.28
CA GLN A 61 -15.89 2.36 -3.44
C GLN A 61 -15.60 1.33 -2.36
N LEU A 62 -14.35 1.19 -1.92
CA LEU A 62 -13.98 0.27 -0.84
C LEU A 62 -14.20 0.86 0.55
N GLY A 63 -14.36 2.19 0.67
CA GLY A 63 -14.60 2.89 1.94
C GLY A 63 -13.44 2.79 2.92
N MET A 64 -12.19 2.73 2.41
CA MET A 64 -10.98 2.53 3.21
C MET A 64 -9.81 3.33 2.67
N THR A 65 -8.84 3.62 3.54
CA THR A 65 -7.53 4.15 3.17
C THR A 65 -6.50 3.02 3.16
N PHE A 66 -5.53 3.09 2.27
CA PHE A 66 -4.51 2.06 2.08
C PHE A 66 -3.16 2.70 1.74
N PRO A 67 -2.04 2.00 2.01
CA PRO A 67 -0.72 2.46 1.61
C PRO A 67 -0.55 2.40 0.09
N GLU A 68 0.09 3.42 -0.46
CA GLU A 68 0.32 3.60 -1.90
C GLU A 68 1.83 3.67 -2.15
N TYR A 69 2.30 2.84 -3.07
CA TYR A 69 3.70 2.70 -3.46
C TYR A 69 3.85 3.00 -4.93
N VAL A 70 4.83 3.83 -5.30
CA VAL A 70 5.17 4.07 -6.70
C VAL A 70 6.42 3.29 -7.08
N ILE A 71 6.34 2.57 -8.17
CA ILE A 71 7.44 1.78 -8.71
C ILE A 71 7.77 2.29 -10.10
N PHE A 72 8.92 2.89 -10.23
CA PHE A 72 9.53 3.17 -11.54
C PHE A 72 10.22 1.91 -12.03
N SER A 73 9.56 1.21 -12.92
CA SER A 73 10.01 -0.07 -13.46
C SER A 73 10.87 0.10 -14.71
N LYS A 74 11.60 -0.96 -15.07
CA LYS A 74 12.47 -0.99 -16.26
C LYS A 74 13.62 0.04 -16.20
N VAL A 75 14.20 0.22 -15.01
CA VAL A 75 15.36 1.15 -14.84
C VAL A 75 16.59 0.70 -15.61
N ASP A 76 16.69 -0.57 -15.95
CA ASP A 76 17.72 -1.15 -16.80
C ASP A 76 17.71 -0.62 -18.24
N LEU A 77 16.60 0.00 -18.67
CA LEU A 77 16.51 0.68 -19.95
C LEU A 77 17.12 2.09 -19.96
N ILE A 78 17.59 2.57 -18.82
CA ILE A 78 18.44 3.78 -18.77
C ILE A 78 19.84 3.40 -19.26
N GLU A 79 20.34 4.11 -20.26
CA GLU A 79 21.70 3.89 -20.76
C GLU A 79 22.73 4.05 -19.65
N GLY A 80 23.66 3.11 -19.54
CA GLY A 80 24.69 3.08 -18.51
C GLY A 80 24.29 2.40 -17.20
N PHE A 81 23.03 2.02 -17.02
CA PHE A 81 22.57 1.33 -15.82
C PHE A 81 23.34 0.01 -15.59
N ARG A 82 23.38 -0.84 -16.62
CA ARG A 82 24.05 -2.15 -16.51
C ARG A 82 25.53 -2.01 -16.28
N GLU A 83 26.16 -1.18 -17.07
CA GLU A 83 27.58 -0.91 -16.98
C GLU A 83 27.96 -0.32 -15.60
N PHE A 84 27.06 0.48 -15.01
CA PHE A 84 27.26 1.05 -13.68
C PHE A 84 27.16 -0.02 -12.58
N PHE A 85 26.19 -0.93 -12.68
CA PHE A 85 25.87 -1.95 -11.69
C PHE A 85 26.42 -3.35 -12.02
N GLU A 86 27.31 -3.49 -12.98
CA GLU A 86 27.87 -4.77 -13.42
C GLU A 86 28.59 -5.52 -12.29
N GLU A 87 29.29 -4.80 -11.41
CA GLU A 87 30.05 -5.38 -10.29
C GLU A 87 29.19 -5.77 -9.08
N LEU A 88 27.88 -5.48 -9.08
CA LEU A 88 27.01 -5.85 -7.97
C LEU A 88 26.85 -7.36 -7.87
N THR A 89 26.94 -7.87 -6.66
CA THR A 89 26.59 -9.25 -6.31
C THR A 89 25.09 -9.46 -6.43
N GLU A 90 24.65 -10.71 -6.44
CA GLU A 90 23.21 -11.03 -6.47
C GLU A 90 22.49 -10.47 -5.24
N GLU A 91 23.07 -10.56 -4.05
CA GLU A 91 22.51 -10.01 -2.80
C GLU A 91 22.37 -8.47 -2.86
N GLU A 92 23.35 -7.77 -3.46
CA GLU A 92 23.27 -6.32 -3.64
C GLU A 92 22.23 -5.91 -4.69
N CYS A 93 22.00 -6.72 -5.71
CA CYS A 93 20.93 -6.49 -6.69
C CYS A 93 19.52 -6.66 -6.12
N GLU A 94 19.37 -7.42 -5.04
CA GLU A 94 18.09 -7.62 -4.37
C GLU A 94 17.72 -6.50 -3.39
N GLN A 95 18.68 -5.66 -2.98
CA GLN A 95 18.45 -4.57 -2.03
C GLN A 95 17.37 -3.58 -2.50
N VAL A 96 16.76 -2.88 -1.55
CA VAL A 96 15.78 -1.84 -1.86
C VAL A 96 16.49 -0.61 -2.42
N TRP A 97 16.13 -0.22 -3.64
CA TRP A 97 16.62 1.00 -4.26
C TRP A 97 15.50 2.00 -4.44
N GLY A 98 15.45 3.00 -3.59
CA GLY A 98 14.37 3.97 -3.59
C GLY A 98 14.29 4.76 -2.29
N VAL A 99 13.12 5.32 -2.06
CA VAL A 99 12.84 6.18 -0.91
C VAL A 99 11.59 5.68 -0.22
N THR A 100 11.67 5.44 1.10
CA THR A 100 10.51 5.13 1.95
C THR A 100 10.23 6.34 2.84
N PHE A 101 8.98 6.82 2.84
CA PHE A 101 8.58 7.96 3.66
C PHE A 101 8.12 7.52 5.04
N GLN A 102 8.40 8.34 6.06
CA GLN A 102 7.88 8.11 7.41
C GLN A 102 6.38 8.39 7.46
N LEU A 103 5.66 7.62 8.28
CA LEU A 103 4.20 7.74 8.42
C LEU A 103 3.75 9.08 9.02
N ASP A 104 4.60 9.65 9.87
CA ASP A 104 4.32 10.89 10.63
C ASP A 104 4.65 12.17 9.84
N LEU A 105 5.20 12.05 8.63
CA LEU A 105 5.47 13.21 7.78
C LEU A 105 4.16 13.83 7.30
N ASP A 106 4.07 15.15 7.45
CA ASP A 106 2.97 15.94 6.90
C ASP A 106 2.94 15.74 5.37
N LYS A 107 1.78 15.55 4.80
CA LYS A 107 1.60 14.99 3.44
C LYS A 107 2.06 15.93 2.33
N ASP A 108 1.98 17.22 2.56
CA ASP A 108 2.59 18.22 1.66
C ASP A 108 4.12 18.09 1.66
N THR A 109 4.68 17.64 2.78
CA THR A 109 6.12 17.42 2.97
C THR A 109 6.60 16.09 2.33
N GLN A 110 5.72 15.10 2.10
CA GLN A 110 6.14 13.80 1.55
C GLN A 110 6.65 13.92 0.11
N VAL A 111 5.96 14.70 -0.74
CA VAL A 111 6.42 14.91 -2.11
C VAL A 111 7.67 15.79 -2.16
N GLU A 112 7.81 16.76 -1.25
CA GLU A 112 9.05 17.53 -1.10
C GLU A 112 10.20 16.66 -0.58
N ALA A 113 9.91 15.73 0.34
CA ALA A 113 10.88 14.75 0.83
C ALA A 113 11.42 13.86 -0.28
N PHE A 114 10.60 13.52 -1.31
CA PHE A 114 11.06 12.79 -2.48
C PHE A 114 12.25 13.47 -3.14
N ASN A 115 12.17 14.75 -3.40
CA ASN A 115 13.27 15.49 -4.05
C ASN A 115 14.54 15.46 -3.22
N LYS A 116 14.44 15.63 -1.91
CA LYS A 116 15.59 15.61 -1.00
C LYS A 116 16.25 14.23 -0.96
N GLU A 117 15.44 13.20 -0.75
CA GLU A 117 15.94 11.82 -0.64
C GLU A 117 16.45 11.29 -1.97
N PHE A 118 15.78 11.60 -3.07
CA PHE A 118 16.24 11.21 -4.42
C PHE A 118 17.54 11.92 -4.78
N HIS A 119 17.69 13.18 -4.37
CA HIS A 119 18.96 13.90 -4.54
C HIS A 119 20.09 13.24 -3.74
N SER A 120 19.82 12.81 -2.51
CA SER A 120 20.77 12.05 -1.68
C SER A 120 21.19 10.75 -2.38
N LEU A 121 20.24 10.03 -2.98
CA LEU A 121 20.48 8.82 -3.75
C LEU A 121 21.42 9.10 -4.94
N ILE A 122 21.16 10.16 -5.72
CA ILE A 122 22.01 10.56 -6.84
C ILE A 122 23.41 10.96 -6.34
N SER A 123 23.52 11.61 -5.19
CA SER A 123 24.81 11.99 -4.60
C SER A 123 25.64 10.76 -4.24
N LYS A 124 25.05 9.73 -3.64
CA LYS A 124 25.71 8.46 -3.37
C LYS A 124 26.18 7.75 -4.62
N LEU A 125 25.38 7.76 -5.69
CA LEU A 125 25.81 7.22 -6.99
C LEU A 125 26.97 8.01 -7.59
N THR A 126 26.98 9.33 -7.39
CA THR A 126 28.09 10.20 -7.86
C THR A 126 29.38 9.92 -7.08
N GLU A 127 29.29 9.58 -5.80
CA GLU A 127 30.46 9.13 -5.02
C GLU A 127 31.00 7.77 -5.53
N MET A 128 30.09 6.84 -5.87
CA MET A 128 30.48 5.55 -6.46
C MET A 128 31.07 5.71 -7.86
N LEU A 129 30.63 6.71 -8.61
CA LEU A 129 31.07 6.98 -9.98
C LEU A 129 32.61 7.04 -10.13
N ASN A 130 33.30 7.74 -9.22
CA ASN A 130 34.76 7.85 -9.28
C ASN A 130 35.43 6.49 -9.19
N ARG A 131 34.97 5.61 -8.33
CA ARG A 131 35.48 4.25 -8.17
C ARG A 131 35.24 3.41 -9.43
N ARG A 132 34.04 3.49 -10.01
CA ARG A 132 33.70 2.78 -11.24
C ARG A 132 34.56 3.24 -12.45
N LEU A 133 34.75 4.56 -12.57
CA LEU A 133 35.58 5.13 -13.68
C LEU A 133 37.06 4.78 -13.61
N ILE A 134 37.60 4.55 -12.40
CA ILE A 134 38.99 4.14 -12.22
C ILE A 134 39.21 2.69 -12.67
N ASN A 135 38.23 1.82 -12.40
CA ASN A 135 38.31 0.39 -12.69
C ASN A 135 38.03 0.06 -14.15
N GLU A 136 37.29 0.91 -14.87
CA GLU A 136 36.90 0.66 -16.26
C GLU A 136 37.96 1.20 -17.25
N ARG A 137 38.33 0.38 -18.19
CA ARG A 137 39.36 0.72 -19.23
C ARG A 137 38.74 1.09 -20.57
N ASP A 138 37.55 0.56 -20.88
CA ASP A 138 36.85 0.84 -22.13
C ASP A 138 36.27 2.25 -22.11
N GLU A 139 36.65 3.08 -23.07
CA GLU A 139 36.24 4.49 -23.16
C GLU A 139 34.72 4.62 -23.40
N VAL A 140 34.10 3.69 -24.15
CA VAL A 140 32.66 3.71 -24.46
C VAL A 140 31.87 3.34 -23.21
N ILE A 141 32.31 2.33 -22.49
CA ILE A 141 31.68 1.90 -21.20
C ILE A 141 31.85 3.02 -20.17
N ARG A 142 33.04 3.62 -20.06
CA ARG A 142 33.27 4.76 -19.16
C ARG A 142 32.35 5.94 -19.44
N ALA A 143 32.09 6.27 -20.70
CA ALA A 143 31.19 7.34 -21.07
C ALA A 143 29.74 7.02 -20.58
N LYS A 144 29.26 5.80 -20.76
CA LYS A 144 27.95 5.36 -20.27
C LYS A 144 27.84 5.40 -18.74
N ILE A 145 28.87 4.88 -18.04
CA ILE A 145 28.93 4.92 -16.57
C ILE A 145 28.88 6.38 -16.09
N PHE A 146 29.59 7.29 -16.75
CA PHE A 146 29.62 8.72 -16.40
C PHE A 146 28.24 9.40 -16.59
N GLU A 147 27.52 9.04 -17.63
CA GLU A 147 26.24 9.66 -17.95
C GLU A 147 25.08 9.15 -17.08
N PHE A 148 25.16 7.94 -16.54
CA PHE A 148 24.07 7.30 -15.81
C PHE A 148 23.51 8.14 -14.64
N PRO A 149 24.30 8.67 -13.67
CA PRO A 149 23.76 9.52 -12.60
C PRO A 149 23.14 10.83 -13.12
N ARG A 150 23.59 11.33 -14.28
CA ARG A 150 23.03 12.53 -14.92
C ARG A 150 21.63 12.26 -15.49
N GLN A 151 21.42 11.09 -16.08
CA GLN A 151 20.11 10.66 -16.57
C GLN A 151 19.10 10.49 -15.42
N LEU A 152 19.53 9.95 -14.28
CA LEU A 152 18.69 9.88 -13.08
C LEU A 152 18.30 11.26 -12.54
N ARG A 153 19.15 12.27 -12.71
CA ARG A 153 18.80 13.65 -12.35
C ARG A 153 17.69 14.22 -13.22
N VAL A 154 17.64 13.87 -14.50
CA VAL A 154 16.53 14.23 -15.40
C VAL A 154 15.25 13.51 -14.95
N LEU A 155 15.37 12.22 -14.61
CA LEU A 155 14.24 11.44 -14.07
C LEU A 155 13.68 12.04 -12.78
N GLN A 156 14.54 12.58 -11.89
CA GLN A 156 14.12 13.25 -10.66
C GLN A 156 13.11 14.36 -10.95
N GLY A 157 13.42 15.26 -11.88
CA GLY A 157 12.53 16.39 -12.20
C GLY A 157 11.21 15.96 -12.83
N VAL A 158 11.25 14.95 -13.70
CA VAL A 158 10.06 14.40 -14.36
C VAL A 158 9.22 13.63 -13.36
N GLY A 159 9.85 12.80 -12.52
CA GLY A 159 9.21 12.03 -11.47
C GLY A 159 8.55 12.92 -10.41
N ASP A 160 9.21 13.98 -9.96
CA ASP A 160 8.64 14.95 -9.02
C ASP A 160 7.34 15.57 -9.55
N ALA A 161 7.35 16.03 -10.80
CA ALA A 161 6.17 16.62 -11.43
C ALA A 161 5.02 15.59 -11.56
N PHE A 162 5.35 14.34 -11.87
CA PHE A 162 4.38 13.25 -11.97
C PHE A 162 3.77 12.90 -10.61
N LEU A 163 4.61 12.78 -9.57
CA LEU A 163 4.17 12.48 -8.21
C LEU A 163 3.30 13.61 -7.62
N LYS A 164 3.67 14.87 -7.86
CA LYS A 164 2.86 16.03 -7.46
C LYS A 164 1.47 15.98 -8.06
N GLU A 165 1.31 15.65 -9.33
CA GLU A 165 -0.01 15.57 -9.97
C GLU A 165 -0.88 14.45 -9.39
N ILE A 166 -0.28 13.32 -8.97
CA ILE A 166 -1.00 12.20 -8.36
C ILE A 166 -1.37 12.51 -6.91
N PHE A 167 -0.40 12.92 -6.09
CA PHE A 167 -0.49 12.94 -4.63
C PHE A 167 -0.82 14.30 -4.02
N THR A 168 -0.84 15.39 -4.79
CA THR A 168 -1.31 16.68 -4.26
C THR A 168 -2.81 16.58 -3.98
N PRO A 169 -3.24 16.70 -2.70
CA PRO A 169 -4.64 16.54 -2.34
C PRO A 169 -5.48 17.75 -2.78
N ASN A 170 -6.72 17.50 -3.13
CA ASN A 170 -7.75 18.56 -3.19
C ASN A 170 -8.40 18.68 -1.80
N ALA A 171 -8.97 19.86 -1.50
CA ALA A 171 -9.53 20.18 -0.18
C ALA A 171 -10.64 19.22 0.32
N TYR A 172 -11.21 18.41 -0.56
CA TYR A 172 -12.33 17.49 -0.26
C TYR A 172 -11.96 16.01 -0.33
N GLU A 173 -10.68 15.68 -0.58
CA GLU A 173 -10.21 14.30 -0.75
C GLU A 173 -9.66 13.73 0.56
N GLU A 174 -9.94 12.43 0.81
CA GLU A 174 -9.19 11.72 1.85
C GLU A 174 -7.73 11.60 1.41
N LEU A 175 -6.84 11.90 2.34
CA LEU A 175 -5.42 11.97 2.05
C LEU A 175 -4.85 10.56 1.83
N PRO A 176 -4.16 10.31 0.70
CA PRO A 176 -3.50 9.04 0.45
C PRO A 176 -2.39 8.75 1.48
N ILE A 177 -2.12 7.48 1.73
CA ILE A 177 -0.96 7.07 2.53
C ILE A 177 0.19 6.77 1.57
N PHE A 178 0.84 7.80 1.07
CA PHE A 178 1.98 7.66 0.18
C PHE A 178 3.21 7.17 0.95
N ARG A 179 3.67 5.94 0.65
CA ARG A 179 4.71 5.27 1.43
C ARG A 179 6.10 5.33 0.84
N GLY A 180 6.21 5.38 -0.48
CA GLY A 180 7.53 5.43 -1.08
C GLY A 180 7.56 5.35 -2.59
N VAL A 181 8.75 5.58 -3.11
CA VAL A 181 9.09 5.51 -4.54
C VAL A 181 10.29 4.60 -4.71
N TYR A 182 10.17 3.59 -5.55
CA TYR A 182 11.19 2.57 -5.75
C TYR A 182 11.56 2.47 -7.22
N LEU A 183 12.82 2.19 -7.46
CA LEU A 183 13.41 1.98 -8.78
C LEU A 183 13.68 0.50 -8.94
N THR A 184 13.11 -0.14 -9.95
CA THR A 184 13.19 -1.60 -10.11
C THR A 184 13.40 -2.00 -11.57
N SER A 185 14.00 -3.15 -11.76
CA SER A 185 13.99 -3.86 -13.04
C SER A 185 13.68 -5.32 -12.81
N ALA A 186 12.79 -5.86 -13.64
CA ALA A 186 12.49 -7.29 -13.69
C ALA A 186 13.04 -7.89 -14.98
N THR A 187 12.45 -8.97 -15.47
CA THR A 187 12.83 -9.63 -16.73
C THR A 187 12.85 -8.65 -17.89
N GLN A 188 13.94 -8.60 -18.60
CA GLN A 188 14.31 -7.48 -19.47
C GLN A 188 13.94 -7.76 -20.92
N GLU A 189 13.03 -6.96 -21.46
CA GLU A 189 12.75 -6.86 -22.89
C GLU A 189 12.81 -5.38 -23.29
N GLY A 190 13.70 -5.02 -24.21
CA GLY A 190 13.81 -3.66 -24.73
C GLY A 190 15.24 -3.23 -25.02
N THR A 191 15.39 -2.08 -25.65
CA THR A 191 16.70 -1.46 -25.91
C THR A 191 16.90 -0.27 -25.00
N PRO A 192 18.10 -0.12 -24.36
CA PRO A 192 18.43 1.06 -23.58
C PRO A 192 18.36 2.33 -24.41
N SER A 193 17.94 3.40 -23.78
CA SER A 193 17.86 4.72 -24.40
C SER A 193 18.51 5.78 -23.49
N SER A 194 19.18 6.75 -24.12
CA SER A 194 19.69 7.92 -23.43
C SER A 194 18.65 9.03 -23.43
N PHE A 195 18.32 9.55 -22.25
CA PHE A 195 17.39 10.67 -22.09
C PHE A 195 18.08 12.04 -22.26
N LEU A 196 19.41 12.06 -22.37
CA LEU A 196 20.19 13.27 -22.57
C LEU A 196 20.36 13.64 -24.06
N ASN A 197 20.25 12.66 -24.97
CA ASN A 197 20.47 12.80 -26.39
C ASN A 197 19.23 12.49 -27.24
N ASP A 198 18.10 13.21 -27.02
CA ASP A 198 16.87 13.12 -27.79
C ASP A 198 16.40 11.68 -28.12
N GLY A 199 16.59 10.75 -27.19
CA GLY A 199 16.06 9.39 -27.30
C GLY A 199 16.68 8.52 -28.41
N LYS A 200 17.83 8.89 -28.96
CA LYS A 200 18.53 8.01 -29.92
C LYS A 200 19.05 6.79 -29.18
N ALA A 201 18.36 5.69 -29.39
CA ALA A 201 18.75 4.38 -28.87
C ALA A 201 20.16 4.06 -29.37
N GLY A 202 21.11 3.90 -28.45
CA GLY A 202 22.38 3.27 -28.75
C GLY A 202 22.09 1.84 -29.25
N LYS A 203 22.73 1.41 -30.34
CA LYS A 203 22.71 0.00 -30.77
C LYS A 203 23.47 -0.81 -29.74
N SER A 204 22.79 -1.30 -28.74
CA SER A 204 23.30 -2.27 -27.77
C SER A 204 22.55 -3.57 -28.01
N ASP A 205 23.25 -4.60 -28.45
CA ASP A 205 22.73 -5.94 -28.59
C ASP A 205 22.38 -6.47 -27.18
N TYR A 206 21.10 -6.54 -26.86
CA TYR A 206 20.63 -7.13 -25.62
C TYR A 206 20.81 -8.64 -25.65
N ILE A 207 21.75 -9.14 -24.86
CA ILE A 207 21.78 -10.54 -24.47
C ILE A 207 20.74 -10.70 -23.36
N ASN A 208 19.75 -11.52 -23.60
CA ASN A 208 18.66 -11.86 -22.69
C ASN A 208 19.22 -12.43 -21.36
N GLN A 209 19.51 -11.59 -20.39
CA GLN A 209 19.87 -11.98 -19.05
C GLN A 209 18.67 -11.74 -18.14
N SER A 210 18.14 -12.80 -17.53
CA SER A 210 17.00 -12.75 -16.61
C SER A 210 17.39 -12.30 -15.19
N LYS A 211 18.29 -11.31 -15.05
CA LYS A 211 18.69 -10.77 -13.75
C LYS A 211 17.69 -9.69 -13.32
N SER A 212 17.04 -9.89 -12.20
CA SER A 212 16.15 -8.90 -11.59
C SER A 212 16.98 -7.96 -10.70
N PHE A 213 16.67 -6.66 -10.71
CA PHE A 213 17.32 -5.65 -9.88
C PHE A 213 16.31 -4.94 -8.99
N PHE A 214 16.59 -4.92 -7.67
CA PHE A 214 15.94 -4.07 -6.67
C PHE A 214 14.41 -4.29 -6.51
N PHE A 215 13.88 -5.44 -6.91
CA PHE A 215 12.44 -5.70 -6.86
C PHE A 215 12.02 -6.61 -5.69
N PHE A 216 12.79 -7.65 -5.42
CA PHE A 216 12.40 -8.68 -4.45
C PHE A 216 12.23 -8.11 -3.04
N PHE A 217 13.24 -7.43 -2.52
CA PHE A 217 13.17 -6.84 -1.18
C PHE A 217 12.19 -5.68 -1.04
N VAL A 218 11.80 -5.00 -2.12
CA VAL A 218 10.72 -4.01 -2.08
C VAL A 218 9.41 -4.69 -1.67
N LEU A 219 9.13 -5.88 -2.20
CA LEU A 219 7.94 -6.65 -1.81
C LEU A 219 8.06 -7.21 -0.41
N GLU A 220 9.17 -7.90 -0.11
CA GLU A 220 9.34 -8.67 1.12
C GLU A 220 9.56 -7.79 2.36
N SER A 221 10.42 -6.78 2.26
CA SER A 221 10.83 -5.97 3.42
C SER A 221 10.05 -4.66 3.58
N VAL A 222 9.37 -4.19 2.53
CA VAL A 222 8.60 -2.94 2.60
C VAL A 222 7.09 -3.21 2.48
N ILE A 223 6.64 -3.74 1.34
CA ILE A 223 5.20 -3.79 1.03
C ILE A 223 4.46 -4.81 1.89
N PHE A 224 4.97 -6.04 2.01
CA PHE A 224 4.29 -7.09 2.78
C PHE A 224 4.25 -6.84 4.29
N PRO A 225 5.30 -6.35 4.96
CA PRO A 225 5.22 -5.98 6.38
C PRO A 225 4.21 -4.86 6.65
N GLU A 226 4.03 -3.95 5.72
CA GLU A 226 3.12 -2.81 5.84
C GLU A 226 1.64 -3.12 5.51
N GLN A 227 1.29 -4.38 5.25
CA GLN A 227 -0.09 -4.79 4.94
C GLN A 227 -1.14 -4.34 5.98
N ASN A 228 -0.72 -4.10 7.21
CA ASN A 228 -1.60 -3.67 8.30
C ASN A 228 -1.87 -2.16 8.33
N LEU A 229 -1.20 -1.36 7.50
CA LEU A 229 -1.46 0.08 7.38
C LEU A 229 -2.80 0.38 6.69
N ALA A 230 -3.31 -0.57 5.90
CA ALA A 230 -4.63 -0.44 5.31
C ALA A 230 -5.71 -0.39 6.40
N SER A 231 -6.56 0.65 6.38
CA SER A 231 -7.67 0.79 7.31
C SER A 231 -8.74 -0.29 7.07
N THR A 232 -9.60 -0.53 8.06
CA THR A 232 -10.80 -1.34 7.85
C THR A 232 -11.87 -0.52 7.13
N ASN A 233 -12.76 -1.21 6.40
CA ASN A 233 -13.85 -0.58 5.70
C ASN A 233 -14.78 0.14 6.70
N LYS A 234 -14.88 1.47 6.60
CA LYS A 234 -15.67 2.33 7.52
C LYS A 234 -17.14 1.93 7.59
N HIS A 235 -17.73 1.47 6.49
CA HIS A 235 -19.12 1.00 6.46
C HIS A 235 -19.29 -0.30 7.24
N HIS A 236 -18.36 -1.22 7.10
CA HIS A 236 -18.39 -2.50 7.81
C HIS A 236 -18.14 -2.34 9.32
N ASP A 237 -17.22 -1.46 9.69
CA ASP A 237 -16.97 -1.12 11.10
C ASP A 237 -18.19 -0.52 11.78
N LYS A 238 -18.94 0.34 11.08
CA LYS A 238 -20.16 0.93 11.60
C LYS A 238 -21.26 -0.12 11.80
N GLN A 239 -21.43 -1.03 10.84
CA GLN A 239 -22.36 -2.15 10.96
C GLN A 239 -21.99 -3.10 12.11
N ASN A 240 -20.71 -3.46 12.23
CA ASN A 240 -20.22 -4.32 13.31
C ASN A 240 -20.40 -3.68 14.69
N LYS A 241 -20.17 -2.38 14.83
CA LYS A 241 -20.44 -1.65 16.08
C LYS A 241 -21.91 -1.73 16.47
N TRP A 242 -22.83 -1.47 15.54
CA TRP A 242 -24.27 -1.58 15.79
C TRP A 242 -24.70 -3.01 16.14
N PHE A 243 -24.16 -4.00 15.43
CA PHE A 243 -24.42 -5.40 15.71
C PHE A 243 -23.92 -5.82 17.11
N ARG A 244 -22.70 -5.40 17.49
CA ARG A 244 -22.15 -5.63 18.85
C ARG A 244 -23.02 -4.98 19.93
N ILE A 245 -23.44 -3.73 19.73
CA ILE A 245 -24.34 -3.03 20.67
C ILE A 245 -25.67 -3.80 20.79
N GLY A 246 -26.25 -4.24 19.67
CA GLY A 246 -27.46 -5.04 19.66
C GLY A 246 -27.33 -6.36 20.44
N CYS A 247 -26.24 -7.10 20.23
CA CYS A 247 -25.97 -8.34 20.96
C CYS A 247 -25.77 -8.10 22.45
N ILE A 248 -25.05 -7.06 22.85
CA ILE A 248 -24.83 -6.71 24.26
C ILE A 248 -26.18 -6.31 24.92
N SER A 249 -27.01 -5.52 24.24
CA SER A 249 -28.32 -5.11 24.72
C SER A 249 -29.24 -6.33 24.93
N LEU A 250 -29.26 -7.24 23.95
CA LEU A 250 -30.06 -8.46 24.05
C LEU A 250 -29.63 -9.35 25.24
N ALA A 251 -28.31 -9.51 25.40
CA ALA A 251 -27.75 -10.28 26.52
C ALA A 251 -28.11 -9.64 27.87
N SER A 252 -28.02 -8.30 27.96
CA SER A 252 -28.36 -7.57 29.18
C SER A 252 -29.86 -7.70 29.53
N ILE A 253 -30.76 -7.59 28.54
CA ILE A 253 -32.19 -7.76 28.71
C ILE A 253 -32.48 -9.20 29.16
N SER A 254 -31.88 -10.20 28.54
CA SER A 254 -32.03 -11.61 28.91
C SER A 254 -31.62 -11.86 30.37
N LEU A 255 -30.50 -11.29 30.79
CA LEU A 255 -30.00 -11.42 32.16
C LEU A 255 -30.98 -10.82 33.19
N VAL A 256 -31.56 -9.65 32.88
CA VAL A 256 -32.59 -9.03 33.72
C VAL A 256 -33.84 -9.91 33.81
N VAL A 257 -34.33 -10.42 32.66
CA VAL A 257 -35.51 -11.31 32.63
C VAL A 257 -35.28 -12.57 33.46
N PHE A 258 -34.11 -13.21 33.32
CA PHE A 258 -33.77 -14.39 34.14
C PHE A 258 -33.66 -14.05 35.61
N SER A 259 -33.09 -12.93 36.00
CA SER A 259 -32.99 -12.51 37.40
C SER A 259 -34.37 -12.25 38.02
N VAL A 260 -35.25 -11.57 37.30
CA VAL A 260 -36.63 -11.32 37.74
C VAL A 260 -37.40 -12.64 37.83
N SER A 261 -37.29 -13.51 36.83
CA SER A 261 -37.94 -14.83 36.86
C SER A 261 -37.45 -15.67 38.04
N TRP A 262 -36.16 -15.66 38.32
CA TRP A 262 -35.59 -16.34 39.48
C TRP A 262 -36.11 -15.77 40.81
N TYR A 263 -36.20 -14.44 40.93
CA TYR A 263 -36.73 -13.78 42.11
C TYR A 263 -38.21 -14.21 42.37
N PHE A 264 -39.06 -14.20 41.35
CA PHE A 264 -40.45 -14.65 41.48
C PHE A 264 -40.56 -16.14 41.81
N SER A 265 -39.77 -16.98 41.19
CA SER A 265 -39.70 -18.40 41.48
C SER A 265 -39.29 -18.66 42.94
N PHE A 266 -38.26 -17.96 43.42
CA PHE A 266 -37.82 -18.04 44.80
C PHE A 266 -38.89 -17.57 45.79
N ALA A 267 -39.54 -16.43 45.54
CA ALA A 267 -40.57 -15.88 46.38
C ALA A 267 -41.81 -16.82 46.47
N TRP A 268 -42.20 -17.46 45.38
CA TRP A 268 -43.30 -18.43 45.37
C TRP A 268 -42.92 -19.73 46.06
N ASN A 269 -41.76 -20.28 45.81
CA ASN A 269 -41.30 -21.47 46.52
C ASN A 269 -41.17 -21.22 48.02
N SER A 270 -40.68 -20.07 48.43
CA SER A 270 -40.60 -19.69 49.84
C SER A 270 -42.02 -19.62 50.54
N LYS A 271 -43.02 -19.06 49.84
CA LYS A 271 -44.38 -19.03 50.30
C LYS A 271 -44.95 -20.44 50.40
N LEU A 272 -44.71 -21.29 49.43
CA LEU A 272 -45.19 -22.69 49.44
C LEU A 272 -44.58 -23.48 50.59
N ILE A 273 -43.29 -23.32 50.85
CA ILE A 273 -42.60 -23.96 51.96
C ILE A 273 -43.17 -23.45 53.30
N ALA A 274 -43.42 -22.16 53.47
CA ALA A 274 -43.96 -21.58 54.65
C ALA A 274 -45.37 -22.15 54.92
N SER A 275 -46.28 -22.15 53.91
CA SER A 275 -47.63 -22.70 54.06
C SER A 275 -47.65 -24.19 54.34
N THR A 276 -46.74 -24.97 53.83
CA THR A 276 -46.56 -26.40 54.09
C THR A 276 -46.11 -26.64 55.56
N ASN A 277 -45.13 -25.79 55.99
CA ASN A 277 -44.64 -25.89 57.38
C ASN A 277 -45.74 -25.55 58.41
N ASP A 278 -46.51 -24.50 58.10
CA ASP A 278 -47.66 -24.16 58.96
C ASP A 278 -48.73 -25.32 59.03
N ALA A 279 -49.02 -25.97 57.88
CA ALA A 279 -49.92 -27.13 57.86
C ALA A 279 -49.32 -28.31 58.65
N VAL A 280 -48.03 -28.58 58.53
CA VAL A 280 -47.34 -29.66 59.29
C VAL A 280 -47.39 -29.39 60.79
N SER A 281 -47.20 -28.12 61.23
CA SER A 281 -47.20 -27.74 62.63
C SER A 281 -48.64 -28.01 63.27
N VAL A 282 -49.69 -27.65 62.51
CA VAL A 282 -51.10 -27.96 62.95
C VAL A 282 -51.36 -29.46 63.08
N TYR A 283 -50.86 -30.29 62.17
CA TYR A 283 -50.94 -31.73 62.27
C TYR A 283 -50.16 -32.30 63.46
N GLN A 284 -48.98 -31.77 63.76
CA GLN A 284 -48.20 -32.19 64.92
C GLN A 284 -48.88 -31.83 66.24
N GLU A 285 -49.56 -30.68 66.36
CA GLU A 285 -50.34 -30.32 67.54
C GLU A 285 -51.57 -31.24 67.75
N LEU A 286 -52.21 -31.68 66.68
CA LEU A 286 -53.31 -32.60 66.72
C LEU A 286 -52.96 -34.05 67.13
N ASP A 287 -51.72 -34.48 66.84
CA ASP A 287 -51.17 -35.79 67.12
C ASP A 287 -50.64 -35.90 68.57
N THR A 288 -50.41 -34.76 69.21
CA THR A 288 -49.93 -34.65 70.58
C THR A 288 -51.06 -34.41 71.65
N ALA A 289 -52.29 -34.19 71.21
CA ALA A 289 -53.48 -34.01 72.04
C ALA A 289 -54.31 -35.32 72.15
#